data_08e5a501d01fae765a0fa74df1ed3af6
#
_entry.id   08e5a501d01fae765a0fa74df1ed3af6
#
_cell.length_a   1.000
_cell.length_b   1.000
_cell.length_c   1.000
_cell.angle_alpha   90.00
_cell.angle_beta   90.00
_cell.angle_gamma   90.00
#
_symmetry.space_group_name_H-M   'P 1'
#
loop_
_entity.id
_entity.type
_entity.pdbx_description
1 polymer ?
#
loop_
_entity_poly.entity_id
_entity_poly.type
_entity_poly.pdbx_seq_one_letter_code
_entity_poly.pdbx_strand_id
1 'polypeptide(L)'
;MSPSIIILDEATSMLDPRGRKEINELVRELKKQNNMTIISITHDIEEAKNADRVILLNKGEIVDCDKPQKILTNEKLLKELKLDIPFSLKIARKLQKKGYQIKDTLDVEELEKQLCQLHAKV
;
A
#
# COMPACT_ATOMS: atom_id res chain seq x y z
N MET A 1 -31.37 0.41 -1.83
CA MET A 1 -30.53 -0.31 -2.80
C MET A 1 -29.06 -0.24 -2.40
N SER A 2 -28.40 -1.37 -2.42
CA SER A 2 -26.96 -1.40 -2.17
C SER A 2 -26.23 -0.93 -3.44
N PRO A 3 -25.35 0.08 -3.36
CA PRO A 3 -24.59 0.49 -4.52
C PRO A 3 -23.60 -0.61 -4.93
N SER A 4 -23.35 -0.75 -6.23
CA SER A 4 -22.38 -1.70 -6.75
C SER A 4 -20.96 -1.14 -6.77
N ILE A 5 -20.83 0.18 -6.72
CA ILE A 5 -19.55 0.89 -6.73
C ILE A 5 -19.59 1.99 -5.68
N ILE A 6 -18.54 2.06 -4.86
CA ILE A 6 -18.33 3.16 -3.91
C ILE A 6 -17.02 3.86 -4.28
N ILE A 7 -17.06 5.19 -4.34
CA ILE A 7 -15.87 6.00 -4.57
C ILE A 7 -15.53 6.76 -3.29
N LEU A 8 -14.32 6.56 -2.79
CA LEU A 8 -13.79 7.25 -1.61
C LEU A 8 -12.70 8.22 -2.07
N ASP A 9 -12.97 9.51 -1.97
CA ASP A 9 -12.03 10.55 -2.39
C ASP A 9 -11.31 11.11 -1.16
N GLU A 10 -10.10 10.62 -0.93
CA GLU A 10 -9.25 10.99 0.22
C GLU A 10 -9.99 10.88 1.58
N ALA A 11 -10.81 9.84 1.74
CA ALA A 11 -11.68 9.69 2.90
C ALA A 11 -10.90 9.58 4.23
N THR A 12 -9.64 9.17 4.19
CA THR A 12 -8.81 9.00 5.38
C THR A 12 -7.80 10.12 5.62
N SER A 13 -7.71 11.10 4.73
CA SER A 13 -6.67 12.13 4.77
C SER A 13 -6.72 13.02 6.00
N MET A 14 -7.91 13.22 6.57
CA MET A 14 -8.12 14.08 7.75
C MET A 14 -8.27 13.28 9.05
N LEU A 15 -8.13 11.96 8.99
CA LEU A 15 -8.30 11.09 10.14
C LEU A 15 -6.96 10.77 10.81
N ASP A 16 -7.00 10.54 12.12
CA ASP A 16 -5.87 10.02 12.86
C ASP A 16 -5.65 8.52 12.51
N PRO A 17 -4.55 7.90 12.95
CA PRO A 17 -4.28 6.49 12.59
C PRO A 17 -5.37 5.52 13.03
N ARG A 18 -6.03 5.80 14.16
CA ARG A 18 -7.12 4.96 14.65
C ARG A 18 -8.35 5.05 13.75
N GLY A 19 -8.72 6.26 13.34
CA GLY A 19 -9.83 6.48 12.43
C GLY A 19 -9.59 5.87 11.06
N ARG A 20 -8.35 5.95 10.55
CA ARG A 20 -7.97 5.31 9.29
C ARG A 20 -8.14 3.80 9.36
N LYS A 21 -7.73 3.19 10.45
CA LYS A 21 -7.86 1.75 10.65
C LYS A 21 -9.33 1.33 10.66
N GLU A 22 -10.18 2.07 11.36
CA GLU A 22 -11.61 1.79 11.42
C GLU A 22 -12.27 1.87 10.04
N ILE A 23 -11.94 2.89 9.26
CA ILE A 23 -12.48 3.05 7.89
C ILE A 23 -12.00 1.91 6.99
N ASN A 24 -10.74 1.53 7.08
CA ASN A 24 -10.19 0.45 6.26
C ASN A 24 -10.84 -0.89 6.59
N GLU A 25 -11.12 -1.16 7.86
CA GLU A 25 -11.82 -2.38 8.28
C GLU A 25 -13.27 -2.39 7.76
N LEU A 26 -13.95 -1.25 7.85
CA LEU A 26 -15.31 -1.11 7.34
C LEU A 26 -15.37 -1.37 5.83
N VAL A 27 -14.42 -0.81 5.08
CA VAL A 27 -14.31 -1.00 3.63
C VAL A 27 -14.11 -2.46 3.28
N ARG A 28 -13.25 -3.16 4.02
CA ARG A 28 -13.02 -4.60 3.81
C ARG A 28 -14.28 -5.42 4.04
N GLU A 29 -15.04 -5.10 5.09
CA GLU A 29 -16.29 -5.80 5.38
C GLU A 29 -17.33 -5.58 4.30
N LEU A 30 -17.50 -4.34 3.84
CA LEU A 30 -18.43 -4.02 2.78
C LEU A 30 -18.09 -4.77 1.48
N LYS A 31 -16.81 -4.86 1.17
CA LYS A 31 -16.35 -5.58 -0.01
C LYS A 31 -16.68 -7.06 0.07
N LYS A 32 -16.47 -7.68 1.22
CA LYS A 32 -16.73 -9.12 1.42
C LYS A 32 -18.22 -9.45 1.39
N GLN A 33 -19.04 -8.63 2.08
CA GLN A 33 -20.46 -8.93 2.26
C GLN A 33 -21.30 -8.67 1.02
N ASN A 34 -20.99 -7.62 0.28
CA ASN A 34 -21.84 -7.12 -0.79
C ASN A 34 -21.26 -7.29 -2.19
N ASN A 35 -20.13 -7.98 -2.33
CA ASN A 35 -19.42 -8.15 -3.60
C ASN A 35 -19.28 -6.81 -4.34
N MET A 36 -18.89 -5.78 -3.61
CA MET A 36 -18.91 -4.41 -4.03
C MET A 36 -17.54 -3.98 -4.59
N THR A 37 -17.54 -3.13 -5.60
CA THR A 37 -16.32 -2.51 -6.11
C THR A 37 -16.09 -1.19 -5.38
N ILE A 38 -14.88 -1.03 -4.83
CA ILE A 38 -14.51 0.17 -4.09
C ILE A 38 -13.33 0.83 -4.81
N ILE A 39 -13.53 2.10 -5.18
CA ILE A 39 -12.49 2.92 -5.78
C ILE A 39 -12.04 3.95 -4.74
N SER A 40 -10.78 3.86 -4.32
CA SER A 40 -10.22 4.79 -3.34
C SER A 40 -9.22 5.71 -4.03
N ILE A 41 -9.45 7.01 -3.92
CA ILE A 41 -8.55 8.03 -4.44
C ILE A 41 -7.70 8.54 -3.28
N THR A 42 -6.39 8.33 -3.35
CA THR A 42 -5.49 8.69 -2.26
C THR A 42 -4.09 8.95 -2.77
N HIS A 43 -3.34 9.75 -2.06
CA HIS A 43 -1.89 9.90 -2.26
C HIS A 43 -1.11 9.16 -1.18
N ASP A 44 -1.80 8.46 -0.29
CA ASP A 44 -1.18 7.69 0.77
C ASP A 44 -0.81 6.29 0.28
N ILE A 45 0.49 6.05 0.17
CA ILE A 45 1.03 4.77 -0.32
C ILE A 45 0.67 3.62 0.63
N GLU A 46 0.60 3.88 1.93
CA GLU A 46 0.23 2.85 2.90
C GLU A 46 -1.21 2.38 2.73
N GLU A 47 -2.10 3.26 2.30
CA GLU A 47 -3.47 2.89 1.97
C GLU A 47 -3.53 2.08 0.66
N ALA A 48 -2.75 2.49 -0.33
CA ALA A 48 -2.73 1.85 -1.65
C ALA A 48 -2.27 0.39 -1.60
N LYS A 49 -1.38 0.02 -0.68
CA LYS A 49 -0.86 -1.35 -0.61
C LYS A 49 -1.92 -2.41 -0.29
N ASN A 50 -3.06 -2.01 0.27
CA ASN A 50 -4.15 -2.92 0.62
C ASN A 50 -5.18 -3.11 -0.51
N ALA A 51 -5.01 -2.44 -1.63
CA ALA A 51 -5.91 -2.56 -2.78
C ALA A 51 -5.64 -3.83 -3.57
N ASP A 52 -6.61 -4.27 -4.35
CA ASP A 52 -6.43 -5.37 -5.30
C ASP A 52 -5.62 -4.92 -6.51
N ARG A 53 -5.84 -3.68 -6.94
CA ARG A 53 -5.11 -3.06 -8.05
C ARG A 53 -4.87 -1.59 -7.74
N VAL A 54 -3.76 -1.09 -8.25
CA VAL A 54 -3.38 0.32 -8.11
C VAL A 54 -3.28 0.95 -9.49
N ILE A 55 -3.89 2.11 -9.64
CA ILE A 55 -3.82 2.91 -10.86
C ILE A 55 -3.04 4.18 -10.51
N LEU A 56 -1.94 4.41 -11.21
CA LEU A 56 -1.16 5.64 -11.06
C LEU A 56 -1.63 6.68 -12.05
N LEU A 57 -2.00 7.84 -11.54
CA LEU A 57 -2.43 8.98 -12.36
C LEU A 57 -1.42 10.11 -12.23
N ASN A 58 -1.13 10.76 -13.36
CA ASN A 58 -0.30 11.95 -13.38
C ASN A 58 -0.81 12.89 -14.49
N LYS A 59 -1.11 14.11 -14.11
CA LYS A 59 -1.59 15.15 -15.04
C LYS A 59 -2.79 14.70 -15.90
N GLY A 60 -3.72 13.97 -15.28
CA GLY A 60 -4.92 13.48 -15.93
C GLY A 60 -4.75 12.25 -16.79
N GLU A 61 -3.55 11.66 -16.82
CA GLU A 61 -3.27 10.46 -17.61
C GLU A 61 -2.94 9.28 -16.72
N ILE A 62 -3.30 8.07 -17.18
CA ILE A 62 -2.94 6.83 -16.51
C ILE A 62 -1.49 6.50 -16.89
N VAL A 63 -0.60 6.48 -15.88
CA VAL A 63 0.81 6.16 -16.07
C VAL A 63 1.03 4.66 -16.03
N ASP A 64 0.38 3.96 -15.09
CA ASP A 64 0.48 2.52 -14.95
C ASP A 64 -0.72 2.00 -14.17
N CYS A 65 -1.01 0.70 -14.34
CA CYS A 65 -2.09 0.01 -13.65
C CYS A 65 -1.72 -1.45 -13.46
N ASP A 66 -1.55 -1.88 -12.23
CA ASP A 66 -1.20 -3.26 -11.92
C ASP A 66 -1.45 -3.54 -10.44
N LYS A 67 -1.07 -4.73 -9.98
CA LYS A 67 -1.15 -5.11 -8.57
C LYS A 67 -0.24 -4.22 -7.72
N PRO A 68 -0.59 -3.97 -6.44
CA PRO A 68 0.27 -3.16 -5.56
C PRO A 68 1.71 -3.64 -5.50
N GLN A 69 1.91 -4.95 -5.52
CA GLN A 69 3.25 -5.54 -5.49
C GLN A 69 4.13 -5.04 -6.63
N LYS A 70 3.58 -4.86 -7.81
CA LYS A 70 4.33 -4.38 -8.98
C LYS A 70 4.47 -2.87 -9.00
N ILE A 71 3.41 -2.15 -8.69
CA ILE A 71 3.38 -0.68 -8.74
C ILE A 71 4.22 -0.08 -7.63
N LEU A 72 4.01 -0.54 -6.39
CA LEU A 72 4.63 0.07 -5.20
C LEU A 72 6.08 -0.35 -4.98
N THR A 73 6.56 -1.35 -5.69
CA THR A 73 7.98 -1.73 -5.66
C THR A 73 8.81 -1.01 -6.73
N ASN A 74 8.16 -0.32 -7.65
CA ASN A 74 8.85 0.46 -8.68
C ASN A 74 9.27 1.82 -8.12
N GLU A 75 10.33 1.82 -7.35
CA GLU A 75 10.84 3.01 -6.66
C GLU A 75 11.17 4.16 -7.63
N LYS A 76 11.75 3.83 -8.76
CA LYS A 76 12.12 4.83 -9.77
C LYS A 76 10.90 5.59 -10.29
N LEU A 77 9.84 4.86 -10.63
CA LEU A 77 8.60 5.45 -11.12
C LEU A 77 7.94 6.31 -10.05
N LEU A 78 7.88 5.81 -8.82
CA LEU A 78 7.27 6.54 -7.72
C LEU A 78 8.02 7.84 -7.42
N LYS A 79 9.35 7.84 -7.49
CA LYS A 79 10.16 9.05 -7.32
C LYS A 79 9.88 10.08 -8.41
N GLU A 80 9.75 9.64 -9.65
CA GLU A 80 9.42 10.53 -10.77
C GLU A 80 8.08 11.22 -10.55
N LEU A 81 7.13 10.55 -9.91
CA LEU A 81 5.81 11.09 -9.60
C LEU A 81 5.76 11.82 -8.25
N LYS A 82 6.92 11.99 -7.59
CA LYS A 82 7.05 12.61 -6.27
C LYS A 82 6.29 11.85 -5.18
N LEU A 83 6.17 10.54 -5.34
CA LEU A 83 5.60 9.64 -4.35
C LEU A 83 6.73 8.85 -3.68
N ASP A 84 6.47 8.36 -2.49
CA ASP A 84 7.43 7.53 -1.75
C ASP A 84 7.05 6.06 -1.86
N ILE A 85 7.97 5.17 -1.47
CA ILE A 85 7.69 3.74 -1.39
C ILE A 85 7.14 3.41 0.01
N PRO A 86 6.42 2.28 0.17
CA PRO A 86 5.94 1.88 1.48
C PRO A 86 7.06 1.74 2.50
N PHE A 87 6.76 2.03 3.75
CA PHE A 87 7.73 2.05 4.85
C PHE A 87 8.50 0.74 4.98
N SER A 88 7.79 -0.39 4.94
CA SER A 88 8.42 -1.72 5.04
C SER A 88 9.41 -1.98 3.91
N LEU A 89 9.06 -1.59 2.70
CA LEU A 89 9.95 -1.72 1.55
C LEU A 89 11.17 -0.81 1.68
N LYS A 90 10.96 0.41 2.16
CA LYS A 90 12.05 1.37 2.39
C LYS A 90 13.09 0.81 3.35
N ILE A 91 12.67 0.22 4.46
CA ILE A 91 13.57 -0.39 5.44
C ILE A 91 14.27 -1.61 4.85
N ALA A 92 13.52 -2.48 4.16
CA ALA A 92 14.08 -3.68 3.54
C ALA A 92 15.21 -3.31 2.57
N ARG A 93 14.98 -2.31 1.73
CA ARG A 93 15.99 -1.87 0.75
C ARG A 93 17.22 -1.23 1.39
N LYS A 94 17.04 -0.46 2.46
CA LYS A 94 18.18 0.09 3.21
C LYS A 94 19.04 -0.99 3.81
N LEU A 95 18.44 -2.05 4.35
CA LEU A 95 19.16 -3.18 4.91
C LEU A 95 19.87 -3.99 3.82
N GLN A 96 19.26 -4.15 2.66
CA GLN A 96 19.88 -4.81 1.51
C GLN A 96 21.17 -4.07 1.09
N LYS A 97 21.14 -2.76 1.09
CA LYS A 97 22.32 -1.94 0.76
C LYS A 97 23.46 -2.14 1.76
N LYS A 98 23.13 -2.48 3.00
CA LYS A 98 24.14 -2.76 4.05
C LYS A 98 24.63 -4.19 4.05
N GLY A 99 24.15 -5.02 3.13
CA GLY A 99 24.58 -6.40 2.96
C GLY A 99 23.72 -7.46 3.66
N TYR A 100 22.60 -7.06 4.28
CA TYR A 100 21.69 -8.02 4.88
C TYR A 100 20.82 -8.70 3.83
N GLN A 101 20.54 -9.99 4.04
CA GLN A 101 19.68 -10.76 3.15
C GLN A 101 18.21 -10.62 3.56
N ILE A 102 17.58 -9.59 3.08
CA ILE A 102 16.16 -9.32 3.32
C ILE A 102 15.46 -9.19 1.97
N LYS A 103 14.30 -9.82 1.84
CA LYS A 103 13.48 -9.74 0.63
C LYS A 103 12.61 -8.49 0.67
N ASP A 104 12.34 -7.93 -0.50
CA ASP A 104 11.38 -6.84 -0.63
C ASP A 104 10.02 -7.27 -0.10
N THR A 105 9.38 -6.42 0.69
CA THR A 105 8.06 -6.69 1.23
C THR A 105 7.26 -5.40 1.40
N LEU A 106 5.96 -5.48 1.18
CA LEU A 106 5.03 -4.39 1.46
C LEU A 106 4.37 -4.56 2.84
N ASP A 107 4.62 -5.68 3.51
CA ASP A 107 3.97 -6.04 4.77
C ASP A 107 4.93 -5.89 5.94
N VAL A 108 4.55 -5.07 6.92
CA VAL A 108 5.34 -4.82 8.13
C VAL A 108 5.54 -6.09 8.94
N GLU A 109 4.51 -6.94 9.03
CA GLU A 109 4.60 -8.21 9.77
C GLU A 109 5.62 -9.16 9.16
N GLU A 110 5.65 -9.24 7.84
CA GLU A 110 6.66 -10.05 7.14
C GLU A 110 8.06 -9.49 7.36
N LEU A 111 8.19 -8.16 7.33
CA LEU A 111 9.47 -7.52 7.64
C LEU A 111 9.94 -7.86 9.04
N GLU A 112 9.05 -7.82 10.02
CA GLU A 112 9.37 -8.19 11.40
C GLU A 112 9.86 -9.63 11.50
N LYS A 113 9.23 -10.57 10.80
CA LYS A 113 9.65 -11.96 10.77
C LYS A 113 11.06 -12.11 10.21
N GLN A 114 11.36 -11.41 9.11
CA GLN A 114 12.69 -11.44 8.51
C GLN A 114 13.76 -10.87 9.46
N LEU A 115 13.44 -9.77 10.15
CA LEU A 115 14.35 -9.17 11.12
C LEU A 115 14.61 -10.09 12.30
N CYS A 116 13.57 -10.77 12.80
CA CYS A 116 13.74 -11.77 13.88
C CYS A 116 14.61 -12.92 13.45
N GLN A 117 14.49 -13.40 12.22
CA GLN A 117 15.33 -14.46 11.68
C GLN A 117 16.80 -14.04 11.59
N LEU A 118 17.07 -12.80 11.20
CA LEU A 118 18.43 -12.25 11.16
C LEU A 118 19.03 -12.20 12.57
N HIS A 119 18.25 -11.78 13.54
CA HIS A 119 18.70 -11.70 14.93
C HIS A 119 19.00 -13.10 15.50
N ALA A 120 18.20 -14.08 15.15
CA ALA A 120 18.38 -15.46 15.60
C ALA A 120 19.65 -16.13 15.04
N LYS A 121 20.18 -15.62 13.92
CA LYS A 121 21.39 -16.15 13.28
C LYS A 121 22.69 -15.51 13.79
N VAL A 122 22.57 -14.54 14.65
CA VAL A 122 23.74 -13.84 15.24
C VAL A 122 24.18 -14.48 16.60
#